data_ed7b60b7b33aaeded5c4efc6e75a0d01
#
_entry.id   ed7b60b7b33aaeded5c4efc6e75a0d01
#
_cell.length_a   1.000
_cell.length_b   1.000
_cell.length_c   1.000
_cell.angle_alpha   90.00
_cell.angle_beta   90.00
_cell.angle_gamma   90.00
#
_symmetry.space_group_name_H-M   'P 1'
#
loop_
_entity.id
_entity.type
_entity.pdbx_description
1 polymer ?
#
loop_
_entity_poly.entity_id
_entity_poly.type
_entity_poly.pdbx_seq_one_letter_code
_entity_poly.pdbx_strand_id
1 'polypeptide(L)'
;HNVCKTIKVLSIINFIIFISILIFFLIVIINNGNMNKDILVVVARSDDNTQVGNAIINFGENQINEGTALSHQEGTSQININESGIYQISYQLEGIDQGTSTRFNFNAILLVNNMPLTETLNEGAVLSETIVNNRYTLTSTVILKLSVGDILQLGTLSLENVTYPNARIDIEKIG
;
A
#
# COMPACT_ATOMS: atom_id res chain seq x y z
N HIS A 1 21.38 -51.87 -42.53
CA HIS A 1 19.95 -51.42 -42.43
C HIS A 1 19.59 -50.99 -41.01
N ASN A 2 20.17 -51.57 -39.94
CA ASN A 2 19.86 -51.26 -38.54
C ASN A 2 20.47 -49.92 -38.05
N VAL A 3 21.70 -49.57 -38.47
CA VAL A 3 22.37 -48.33 -38.04
C VAL A 3 21.63 -47.07 -38.45
N CYS A 4 21.05 -47.06 -39.64
CA CYS A 4 20.29 -45.90 -40.13
C CYS A 4 18.95 -45.70 -39.37
N LYS A 5 18.31 -46.81 -38.91
CA LYS A 5 17.14 -46.71 -38.05
C LYS A 5 17.48 -46.16 -36.65
N THR A 6 18.60 -46.61 -36.07
CA THR A 6 19.05 -46.15 -34.76
C THR A 6 19.38 -44.65 -34.75
N ILE A 7 20.04 -44.14 -35.79
CA ILE A 7 20.38 -42.74 -35.95
C ILE A 7 19.10 -41.88 -36.04
N LYS A 8 18.10 -42.31 -36.81
CA LYS A 8 16.83 -41.61 -36.93
C LYS A 8 16.06 -41.56 -35.58
N VAL A 9 16.03 -42.66 -34.82
CA VAL A 9 15.38 -42.70 -33.50
C VAL A 9 16.11 -41.78 -32.53
N LEU A 10 17.43 -41.78 -32.50
CA LEU A 10 18.21 -40.89 -31.62
C LEU A 10 17.99 -39.41 -31.95
N SER A 11 17.90 -39.07 -33.24
CA SER A 11 17.59 -37.70 -33.68
C SER A 11 16.18 -37.24 -33.23
N ILE A 12 15.21 -38.12 -33.30
CA ILE A 12 13.82 -37.81 -32.82
C ILE A 12 13.82 -37.61 -31.30
N ILE A 13 14.52 -38.46 -30.55
CA ILE A 13 14.59 -38.35 -29.08
C ILE A 13 15.24 -37.02 -28.69
N ASN A 14 16.37 -36.67 -29.33
CA ASN A 14 17.06 -35.40 -29.06
C ASN A 14 16.14 -34.16 -29.40
N PHE A 15 15.38 -34.26 -30.49
CA PHE A 15 14.44 -33.20 -30.86
C PHE A 15 13.30 -33.05 -29.81
N ILE A 16 12.76 -34.15 -29.31
CA ILE A 16 11.72 -34.15 -28.27
C ILE A 16 12.24 -33.52 -26.97
N ILE A 17 13.46 -33.91 -26.55
CA ILE A 17 14.15 -33.36 -25.36
C ILE A 17 14.34 -31.85 -25.53
N PHE A 18 14.82 -31.41 -26.69
CA PHE A 18 15.01 -29.95 -26.97
C PHE A 18 13.71 -29.17 -26.89
N ILE A 19 12.64 -29.68 -27.48
CA ILE A 19 11.30 -29.03 -27.40
C ILE A 19 10.80 -29.01 -25.96
N SER A 20 10.98 -30.06 -25.19
CA SER A 20 10.58 -30.11 -23.78
C SER A 20 11.30 -29.06 -22.92
N ILE A 21 12.62 -28.90 -23.15
CA ILE A 21 13.43 -27.87 -22.49
C ILE A 21 12.96 -26.46 -22.88
N LEU A 22 12.68 -26.24 -24.17
CA LEU A 22 12.20 -24.97 -24.67
C LEU A 22 10.86 -24.58 -24.05
N ILE A 23 9.92 -25.54 -23.96
CA ILE A 23 8.61 -25.33 -23.33
C ILE A 23 8.78 -25.03 -21.84
N PHE A 24 9.67 -25.77 -21.14
CA PHE A 24 9.95 -25.50 -19.73
C PHE A 24 10.47 -24.08 -19.51
N PHE A 25 11.45 -23.62 -20.32
CA PHE A 25 11.95 -22.23 -20.26
C PHE A 25 10.87 -21.21 -20.59
N LEU A 26 10.01 -21.48 -21.55
CA LEU A 26 8.89 -20.59 -21.90
C LEU A 26 7.89 -20.46 -20.73
N ILE A 27 7.58 -21.58 -20.06
CA ILE A 27 6.72 -21.57 -18.86
C ILE A 27 7.37 -20.78 -17.73
N VAL A 28 8.68 -20.95 -17.50
CA VAL A 28 9.41 -20.20 -16.47
C VAL A 28 9.42 -18.70 -16.79
N ILE A 29 9.65 -18.32 -18.06
CA ILE A 29 9.64 -16.92 -18.48
C ILE A 29 8.23 -16.31 -18.32
N ILE A 30 7.19 -17.03 -18.72
CA ILE A 30 5.80 -16.57 -18.56
C ILE A 30 5.46 -16.41 -17.08
N ASN A 31 5.82 -17.36 -16.24
CA ASN A 31 5.54 -17.29 -14.79
C ASN A 31 6.37 -16.20 -14.09
N ASN A 32 7.60 -15.94 -14.52
CA ASN A 32 8.43 -14.84 -13.99
C ASN A 32 8.04 -13.47 -14.59
N GLY A 33 7.46 -13.43 -15.79
CA GLY A 33 6.98 -12.20 -16.41
C GLY A 33 5.62 -11.71 -15.85
N ASN A 34 4.85 -12.60 -15.25
CA ASN A 34 3.63 -12.30 -14.50
C ASN A 34 3.93 -12.25 -12.99
N MET A 35 4.87 -11.43 -12.57
CA MET A 35 4.85 -10.97 -11.18
C MET A 35 3.62 -10.05 -11.07
N ASN A 36 2.48 -10.62 -10.71
CA ASN A 36 1.32 -9.83 -10.30
C ASN A 36 1.81 -8.92 -9.17
N LYS A 37 1.87 -7.65 -9.48
CA LYS A 37 2.27 -6.65 -8.51
C LYS A 37 1.09 -6.44 -7.57
N ASP A 38 1.26 -6.74 -6.30
CA ASP A 38 0.24 -6.45 -5.31
C ASP A 38 0.34 -4.98 -4.92
N ILE A 39 -0.58 -4.17 -5.45
CA ILE A 39 -0.64 -2.73 -5.20
C ILE A 39 -2.05 -2.35 -4.80
N LEU A 40 -2.15 -1.58 -3.74
CA LEU A 40 -3.37 -0.93 -3.31
C LEU A 40 -3.12 0.58 -3.15
N VAL A 41 -3.97 1.39 -3.79
CA VAL A 41 -4.00 2.83 -3.61
C VAL A 41 -5.39 3.25 -3.18
N VAL A 42 -5.51 3.77 -1.98
CA VAL A 42 -6.76 4.27 -1.41
C VAL A 42 -6.68 5.76 -1.14
N VAL A 43 -7.79 6.45 -1.34
CA VAL A 43 -7.88 7.89 -1.11
C VAL A 43 -9.11 8.24 -0.28
N ALA A 44 -8.95 9.25 0.57
CA ALA A 44 -10.01 9.91 1.29
C ALA A 44 -10.19 11.34 0.76
N ARG A 45 -11.44 11.77 0.67
CA ARG A 45 -11.82 13.13 0.29
C ARG A 45 -12.55 13.80 1.46
N SER A 46 -12.81 15.08 1.34
CA SER A 46 -13.43 15.90 2.42
C SER A 46 -14.72 15.31 3.00
N ASP A 47 -15.48 14.58 2.18
CA ASP A 47 -16.75 13.99 2.60
C ASP A 47 -16.60 12.68 3.38
N ASP A 48 -15.41 12.04 3.30
CA ASP A 48 -15.14 10.76 3.95
C ASP A 48 -14.78 10.92 5.43
N ASN A 49 -14.26 12.09 5.82
CA ASN A 49 -13.74 12.37 7.16
C ASN A 49 -14.30 13.69 7.73
N THR A 50 -15.34 13.58 8.51
CA THR A 50 -15.97 14.72 9.20
C THR A 50 -15.48 14.92 10.63
N GLN A 51 -14.58 14.03 11.10
CA GLN A 51 -14.04 14.09 12.45
C GLN A 51 -13.00 15.20 12.59
N VAL A 52 -12.87 15.70 13.80
CA VAL A 52 -11.91 16.73 14.18
C VAL A 52 -11.01 16.20 15.27
N GLY A 53 -9.72 16.49 15.19
CA GLY A 53 -8.74 16.08 16.18
C GLY A 53 -8.27 14.64 16.00
N ASN A 54 -8.22 13.86 17.08
CA ASN A 54 -7.80 12.46 17.03
C ASN A 54 -8.79 11.62 16.19
N ALA A 55 -8.32 11.07 15.09
CA ALA A 55 -9.17 10.39 14.11
C ALA A 55 -8.46 9.17 13.50
N ILE A 56 -9.25 8.19 13.09
CA ILE A 56 -8.83 7.15 12.14
C ILE A 56 -9.44 7.50 10.80
N ILE A 57 -8.61 7.54 9.76
CA ILE A 57 -9.01 8.04 8.45
C ILE A 57 -9.78 6.96 7.69
N ASN A 58 -10.98 7.30 7.22
CA ASN A 58 -11.75 6.48 6.28
C ASN A 58 -11.36 6.81 4.84
N PHE A 59 -11.26 5.80 4.01
CA PHE A 59 -10.94 5.94 2.59
C PHE A 59 -12.17 5.60 1.75
N GLY A 60 -12.67 6.59 1.01
CA GLY A 60 -13.89 6.46 0.22
C GLY A 60 -13.70 5.76 -1.12
N GLU A 61 -12.47 5.69 -1.64
CA GLU A 61 -12.20 5.24 -3.00
C GLU A 61 -10.96 4.37 -3.10
N ASN A 62 -11.04 3.27 -3.85
CA ASN A 62 -9.92 2.45 -4.28
C ASN A 62 -9.49 2.89 -5.69
N GLN A 63 -8.43 3.68 -5.80
CA GLN A 63 -7.90 4.11 -7.10
C GLN A 63 -7.17 3.01 -7.85
N ILE A 64 -6.45 2.17 -7.13
CA ILE A 64 -5.77 0.98 -7.65
C ILE A 64 -6.00 -0.15 -6.64
N ASN A 65 -6.35 -1.33 -7.16
CA ASN A 65 -6.44 -2.56 -6.36
C ASN A 65 -6.04 -3.72 -7.27
N GLU A 66 -4.75 -4.03 -7.29
CA GLU A 66 -4.15 -5.08 -8.12
C GLU A 66 -3.54 -6.16 -7.22
N GLY A 67 -3.66 -7.41 -7.65
CA GLY A 67 -3.19 -8.58 -6.90
C GLY A 67 -4.17 -9.07 -5.83
N THR A 68 -3.70 -9.90 -4.93
CA THR A 68 -4.52 -10.56 -3.89
C THR A 68 -4.02 -10.33 -2.47
N ALA A 69 -2.80 -9.81 -2.32
CA ALA A 69 -2.16 -9.63 -1.02
C ALA A 69 -2.79 -8.55 -0.15
N LEU A 70 -3.56 -7.64 -0.76
CA LEU A 70 -4.18 -6.50 -0.10
C LEU A 70 -5.67 -6.42 -0.45
N SER A 71 -6.49 -5.94 0.46
CA SER A 71 -7.88 -5.60 0.18
C SER A 71 -8.37 -4.45 1.06
N HIS A 72 -9.26 -3.63 0.50
CA HIS A 72 -9.90 -2.52 1.20
C HIS A 72 -11.35 -2.41 0.73
N GLN A 73 -12.25 -2.21 1.68
CA GLN A 73 -13.65 -1.88 1.41
C GLN A 73 -13.82 -0.35 1.44
N GLU A 74 -14.30 0.21 0.34
CA GLU A 74 -14.57 1.64 0.23
C GLU A 74 -15.49 2.14 1.36
N GLY A 75 -15.19 3.32 1.87
CA GLY A 75 -15.90 3.92 2.99
C GLY A 75 -15.43 3.44 4.38
N THR A 76 -14.41 2.58 4.45
CA THR A 76 -13.84 2.11 5.72
C THR A 76 -12.41 2.64 5.94
N SER A 77 -11.91 2.45 7.15
CA SER A 77 -10.50 2.78 7.49
C SER A 77 -9.57 1.57 7.42
N GLN A 78 -10.10 0.37 7.21
CA GLN A 78 -9.37 -0.88 7.38
C GLN A 78 -8.82 -1.39 6.06
N ILE A 79 -7.50 -1.51 5.97
CA ILE A 79 -6.80 -2.16 4.87
C ILE A 79 -6.34 -3.53 5.38
N ASN A 80 -6.82 -4.59 4.76
CA ASN A 80 -6.55 -5.96 5.18
C ASN A 80 -5.30 -6.50 4.47
N ILE A 81 -4.43 -7.12 5.24
CA ILE A 81 -3.26 -7.85 4.74
C ILE A 81 -3.65 -9.31 4.56
N ASN A 82 -3.80 -9.73 3.30
CA ASN A 82 -4.23 -11.08 2.95
C ASN A 82 -3.05 -12.07 2.80
N GLU A 83 -1.83 -11.56 2.68
CA GLU A 83 -0.61 -12.36 2.59
C GLU A 83 0.49 -11.77 3.45
N SER A 84 1.25 -12.61 4.13
CA SER A 84 2.44 -12.17 4.88
C SER A 84 3.54 -11.71 3.91
N GLY A 85 4.28 -10.66 4.27
CA GLY A 85 5.34 -10.15 3.41
C GLY A 85 5.99 -8.87 3.92
N ILE A 86 6.81 -8.29 3.06
CA ILE A 86 7.40 -6.97 3.24
C ILE A 86 6.64 -6.00 2.34
N TYR A 87 6.18 -4.91 2.93
CA TYR A 87 5.35 -3.91 2.28
C TYR A 87 6.01 -2.54 2.35
N GLN A 88 6.06 -1.85 1.21
CA GLN A 88 6.33 -0.43 1.16
C GLN A 88 5.01 0.32 1.26
N ILE A 89 4.93 1.25 2.20
CA ILE A 89 3.72 2.02 2.48
C ILE A 89 4.08 3.49 2.42
N SER A 90 3.48 4.21 1.49
CA SER A 90 3.59 5.66 1.39
C SER A 90 2.24 6.27 1.75
N TYR A 91 2.23 7.26 2.61
CA TYR A 91 1.00 7.96 2.96
C TYR A 91 1.15 9.46 2.88
N GLN A 92 0.02 10.11 2.63
CA GLN A 92 -0.17 11.55 2.67
C GLN A 92 -1.42 11.85 3.49
N LEU A 93 -1.32 12.80 4.40
CA LEU A 93 -2.45 13.32 5.18
C LEU A 93 -2.43 14.84 5.15
N GLU A 94 -3.53 15.44 4.73
CA GLU A 94 -3.75 16.87 4.77
C GLU A 94 -4.58 17.23 6.00
N GLY A 95 -4.10 18.22 6.76
CA GLY A 95 -4.81 18.81 7.89
C GLY A 95 -5.14 20.27 7.64
N ILE A 96 -6.33 20.69 8.04
CA ILE A 96 -6.75 22.09 8.04
C ILE A 96 -7.10 22.47 9.48
N ASP A 97 -6.42 23.49 10.00
CA ASP A 97 -6.71 24.06 11.31
C ASP A 97 -8.06 24.80 11.27
N GLN A 98 -8.98 24.38 12.12
CA GLN A 98 -10.28 24.99 12.32
C GLN A 98 -10.31 25.89 13.56
N GLY A 99 -9.20 25.95 14.29
CA GLY A 99 -9.08 26.69 15.54
C GLY A 99 -8.73 28.16 15.37
N THR A 100 -8.53 28.80 16.51
CA THR A 100 -8.11 30.18 16.64
C THR A 100 -6.66 30.28 17.16
N SER A 101 -5.93 29.19 17.13
CA SER A 101 -4.58 29.11 17.66
C SER A 101 -3.57 29.61 16.63
N THR A 102 -2.61 30.41 17.10
CA THR A 102 -1.46 30.83 16.28
C THR A 102 -0.43 29.71 16.08
N ARG A 103 -0.60 28.62 16.79
CA ARG A 103 0.21 27.41 16.66
C ARG A 103 -0.72 26.21 16.54
N PHE A 104 -0.51 25.44 15.49
CA PHE A 104 -1.18 24.18 15.35
C PHE A 104 -0.20 23.05 15.11
N ASN A 105 -0.40 21.97 15.82
CA ASN A 105 0.37 20.75 15.64
C ASN A 105 -0.58 19.66 15.16
N PHE A 106 -0.18 18.93 14.15
CA PHE A 106 -0.87 17.72 13.80
C PHE A 106 0.11 16.63 13.40
N ASN A 107 -0.33 15.41 13.45
CA ASN A 107 0.49 14.27 13.14
C ASN A 107 -0.27 13.24 12.31
N ALA A 108 0.49 12.35 11.69
CA ALA A 108 0.01 11.17 10.99
C ALA A 108 0.77 9.96 11.53
N ILE A 109 0.08 8.87 11.73
CA ILE A 109 0.64 7.63 12.25
C ILE A 109 -0.06 6.43 11.61
N LEU A 110 0.71 5.40 11.31
CA LEU A 110 0.13 4.11 10.92
C LEU A 110 -0.22 3.30 12.17
N LEU A 111 -1.34 2.59 12.08
CA LEU A 111 -1.74 1.62 13.09
C LEU A 111 -1.79 0.24 12.45
N VAL A 112 -1.34 -0.76 13.21
CA VAL A 112 -1.53 -2.17 12.87
C VAL A 112 -2.33 -2.81 13.99
N ASN A 113 -3.46 -3.43 13.63
CA ASN A 113 -4.39 -4.04 14.59
C ASN A 113 -4.85 -3.06 15.70
N ASN A 114 -5.16 -1.83 15.32
CA ASN A 114 -5.51 -0.70 16.20
C ASN A 114 -4.39 -0.24 17.15
N MET A 115 -3.16 -0.73 16.97
CA MET A 115 -2.02 -0.31 17.78
C MET A 115 -1.14 0.66 16.98
N PRO A 116 -0.93 1.89 17.47
CA PRO A 116 -0.08 2.86 16.81
C PRO A 116 1.37 2.37 16.69
N LEU A 117 1.95 2.49 15.51
CA LEU A 117 3.36 2.22 15.25
C LEU A 117 4.14 3.53 15.42
N THR A 118 4.72 3.74 16.58
CA THR A 118 5.40 5.00 16.93
C THR A 118 6.57 5.34 16.00
N GLU A 119 7.20 4.35 15.40
CA GLU A 119 8.24 4.53 14.39
C GLU A 119 7.73 5.11 13.06
N THR A 120 6.42 5.14 12.85
CA THR A 120 5.78 5.72 11.67
C THR A 120 5.19 7.10 11.92
N LEU A 121 5.35 7.62 13.14
CA LEU A 121 4.84 8.93 13.51
C LEU A 121 5.53 10.03 12.70
N ASN A 122 4.73 10.81 12.01
CA ASN A 122 5.15 12.01 11.30
C ASN A 122 4.41 13.21 11.88
N GLU A 123 5.15 14.21 12.30
CA GLU A 123 4.60 15.38 12.99
C GLU A 123 4.94 16.66 12.24
N GLY A 124 3.97 17.56 12.19
CA GLY A 124 4.13 18.89 11.66
C GLY A 124 3.63 19.94 12.65
N ALA A 125 4.33 21.05 12.72
CA ALA A 125 3.90 22.22 13.47
C ALA A 125 3.91 23.42 12.55
N VAL A 126 2.83 24.18 12.57
CA VAL A 126 2.71 25.45 11.85
C VAL A 126 2.58 26.55 12.86
N LEU A 127 3.43 27.57 12.72
CA LEU A 127 3.28 28.85 13.38
C LEU A 127 2.71 29.81 12.36
N SER A 128 1.54 30.38 12.62
CA SER A 128 0.93 31.37 11.75
C SER A 128 0.59 32.61 12.53
N GLU A 129 0.92 33.74 11.97
CA GLU A 129 0.52 35.07 12.51
C GLU A 129 -0.95 35.40 12.16
N THR A 130 -1.54 34.65 11.22
CA THR A 130 -2.92 34.84 10.77
C THR A 130 -3.74 33.60 11.04
N ILE A 131 -4.83 33.80 11.74
CA ILE A 131 -5.75 32.78 12.27
C ILE A 131 -6.79 32.43 11.23
N VAL A 132 -6.52 31.78 10.12
CA VAL A 132 -7.62 31.18 9.33
C VAL A 132 -7.12 30.07 8.40
N ASN A 133 -7.70 28.88 8.53
CA ASN A 133 -7.62 27.77 7.56
C ASN A 133 -6.20 27.41 7.09
N ASN A 134 -5.25 27.37 8.03
CA ASN A 134 -3.91 26.90 7.71
C ASN A 134 -3.99 25.43 7.27
N ARG A 135 -3.51 25.22 6.05
CA ARG A 135 -3.47 23.89 5.43
C ARG A 135 -2.04 23.35 5.46
N TYR A 136 -1.91 22.13 5.91
CA TYR A 136 -0.62 21.47 6.01
C TYR A 136 -0.73 20.02 5.54
N THR A 137 0.31 19.52 4.86
CA THR A 137 0.34 18.16 4.35
C THR A 137 1.54 17.42 4.93
N LEU A 138 1.30 16.28 5.54
CA LEU A 138 2.33 15.34 5.96
C LEU A 138 2.44 14.20 4.96
N THR A 139 3.68 13.82 4.65
CA THR A 139 3.98 12.68 3.78
C THR A 139 5.06 11.84 4.41
N SER A 140 4.95 10.53 4.32
CA SER A 140 5.99 9.60 4.77
C SER A 140 5.94 8.31 3.94
N THR A 141 7.09 7.64 3.90
CA THR A 141 7.22 6.30 3.32
C THR A 141 7.95 5.41 4.31
N VAL A 142 7.39 4.25 4.58
CA VAL A 142 7.95 3.26 5.50
C VAL A 142 7.94 1.88 4.86
N ILE A 143 8.82 0.99 5.34
CA ILE A 143 8.83 -0.42 4.97
C ILE A 143 8.52 -1.22 6.22
N LEU A 144 7.45 -2.02 6.15
CA LEU A 144 6.97 -2.83 7.27
C LEU A 144 6.89 -4.30 6.86
N LYS A 145 7.21 -5.19 7.81
CA LYS A 145 6.86 -6.60 7.71
C LYS A 145 5.50 -6.81 8.34
N LEU A 146 4.54 -7.25 7.52
CA LEU A 146 3.16 -7.50 7.95
C LEU A 146 2.81 -8.96 7.77
N SER A 147 1.89 -9.44 8.57
CA SER A 147 1.41 -10.81 8.58
C SER A 147 0.00 -10.90 8.00
N VAL A 148 -0.35 -12.06 7.44
CA VAL A 148 -1.72 -12.33 7.02
C VAL A 148 -2.67 -12.14 8.20
N GLY A 149 -3.76 -11.42 7.96
CA GLY A 149 -4.76 -11.05 8.98
C GLY A 149 -4.48 -9.75 9.71
N ASP A 150 -3.32 -9.11 9.49
CA ASP A 150 -3.10 -7.76 10.01
C ASP A 150 -4.04 -6.75 9.34
N ILE A 151 -4.45 -5.75 10.11
CA ILE A 151 -5.26 -4.63 9.65
C ILE A 151 -4.41 -3.37 9.76
N LEU A 152 -4.14 -2.74 8.61
CA LEU A 152 -3.42 -1.48 8.54
C LEU A 152 -4.41 -0.31 8.47
N GLN A 153 -4.11 0.78 9.18
CA GLN A 153 -4.91 2.00 9.19
C GLN A 153 -3.99 3.22 9.24
N LEU A 154 -4.48 4.35 8.75
CA LEU A 154 -3.87 5.66 8.95
C LEU A 154 -4.69 6.43 9.98
N GLY A 155 -4.01 7.01 10.94
CA GLY A 155 -4.66 7.80 11.97
C GLY A 155 -3.86 9.04 12.35
N THR A 156 -4.40 9.78 13.28
CA THR A 156 -3.80 10.95 13.90
C THR A 156 -4.04 10.89 15.40
N LEU A 157 -3.05 11.31 16.16
CA LEU A 157 -3.11 11.46 17.62
C LEU A 157 -3.20 12.95 18.02
N SER A 158 -3.50 13.83 17.07
CA SER A 158 -3.62 15.27 17.34
C SER A 158 -4.81 15.56 18.23
N LEU A 159 -4.60 16.40 19.23
CA LEU A 159 -5.67 16.92 20.09
C LEU A 159 -6.19 18.28 19.58
N GLU A 160 -5.60 18.79 18.52
CA GLU A 160 -5.94 20.08 17.93
C GLU A 160 -7.25 20.01 17.14
N ASN A 161 -7.85 21.16 16.93
CA ASN A 161 -9.07 21.29 16.14
C ASN A 161 -8.75 21.25 14.63
N VAL A 162 -8.38 20.09 14.13
CA VAL A 162 -7.94 19.84 12.76
C VAL A 162 -8.94 18.96 12.04
N THR A 163 -9.32 19.34 10.82
CA THR A 163 -10.07 18.50 9.89
C THR A 163 -9.11 17.89 8.85
N TYR A 164 -9.48 16.74 8.30
CA TYR A 164 -8.65 15.95 7.38
C TYR A 164 -9.34 15.79 6.03
N PRO A 165 -9.30 16.81 5.15
CA PRO A 165 -10.04 16.81 3.90
C PRO A 165 -9.51 15.83 2.86
N ASN A 166 -8.21 15.53 2.91
CA ASN A 166 -7.60 14.63 1.95
C ASN A 166 -6.58 13.72 2.63
N ALA A 167 -6.65 12.45 2.27
CA ALA A 167 -5.63 11.47 2.62
C ALA A 167 -5.42 10.48 1.47
N ARG A 168 -4.23 9.90 1.43
CA ARG A 168 -3.86 8.87 0.46
C ARG A 168 -2.93 7.86 1.11
N ILE A 169 -3.12 6.60 0.80
CA ILE A 169 -2.15 5.55 1.09
C ILE A 169 -1.88 4.77 -0.20
N ASP A 170 -0.61 4.58 -0.49
CA ASP A 170 -0.09 3.71 -1.54
C ASP A 170 0.65 2.55 -0.87
N ILE A 171 0.24 1.33 -1.15
CA ILE A 171 0.85 0.12 -0.56
C ILE A 171 1.28 -0.80 -1.68
N GLU A 172 2.50 -1.29 -1.59
CA GLU A 172 3.07 -2.27 -2.51
C GLU A 172 3.74 -3.39 -1.71
N LYS A 173 3.42 -4.66 -2.03
CA LYS A 173 4.16 -5.81 -1.52
C LYS A 173 5.47 -5.94 -2.30
N ILE A 174 6.60 -5.89 -1.61
CA ILE A 174 7.94 -5.89 -2.19
C ILE A 174 8.76 -7.15 -1.85
N GLY A 175 8.24 -8.01 -0.98
CA GLY A 175 8.90 -9.26 -0.59
C GLY A 175 8.06 -10.17 0.30
#